data_948f7df7c621ababb57f1199c51446dc
#
_entry.id   948f7df7c621ababb57f1199c51446dc
#
_cell.length_a   1.000
_cell.length_b   1.000
_cell.length_c   1.000
_cell.angle_alpha   90.00
_cell.angle_beta   90.00
_cell.angle_gamma   90.00
#
_symmetry.space_group_name_H-M   'P 1'
#
loop_
_entity.id
_entity.type
_entity.pdbx_description
1 polymer ?
#
loop_
_entity_poly.entity_id
_entity_poly.type
_entity_poly.pdbx_seq_one_letter_code
_entity_poly.pdbx_strand_id
1 'polypeptide(L)'
;MDSVLRVKIPASITLDPAAPDLQESIAGLPASSGIYALAASGHAPHLASSANLRRRLARLLTPSRARGGSLDALREKVASVDCWPTGSHLETALLMYQLARQYFPGEYLKRLRLRTPWFACLRRKDPFPRLEILNRISPAGDSTFGPFLSRDAADAYAQQVLQLFQIRRCAEILTPHPDHPGCIYGEMNQCLRPCQCAVSAEEYATESARVAEFLATNGRSALASLSVARERASAEMDFEQAAQIHKRIEKVGSACAFRDPVIANATEFNGVALTRGTGVLQVRLWPMLAGLWQEPICLDFSTEESQPKSLDRQIRELLAESLANPRTRGRRAEEMGIFSRWYYSSWRDGHWFPFERLTDLNYRRLVRQISSFQKPQQSV
;
A
#
# COMPACT_ATOMS: atom_id res chain seq x y z
N MET A 1 -9.48 -10.83 19.80
CA MET A 1 -9.00 -11.75 18.75
C MET A 1 -8.74 -10.92 17.50
N ASP A 2 -7.46 -10.71 17.15
CA ASP A 2 -7.09 -9.97 15.94
C ASP A 2 -7.58 -10.77 14.72
N SER A 3 -8.42 -10.17 13.89
CA SER A 3 -8.85 -10.80 12.65
C SER A 3 -7.62 -10.95 11.74
N VAL A 4 -7.12 -12.15 11.65
CA VAL A 4 -6.01 -12.53 10.77
C VAL A 4 -6.39 -12.19 9.33
N LEU A 5 -5.43 -11.71 8.55
CA LEU A 5 -5.56 -11.58 7.09
C LEU A 5 -6.19 -12.88 6.56
N ARG A 6 -7.38 -12.80 5.95
CA ARG A 6 -8.11 -13.99 5.47
C ARG A 6 -7.64 -14.49 4.10
N VAL A 7 -6.41 -14.18 3.69
CA VAL A 7 -5.83 -14.95 2.61
C VAL A 7 -5.69 -16.36 3.15
N LYS A 8 -6.56 -17.26 2.74
CA LYS A 8 -6.51 -18.67 3.14
C LYS A 8 -5.12 -19.18 2.77
N ILE A 9 -4.33 -19.58 3.79
CA ILE A 9 -3.04 -20.23 3.50
C ILE A 9 -3.37 -21.48 2.69
N PRO A 10 -2.93 -21.58 1.43
CA PRO A 10 -3.20 -22.78 0.64
C PRO A 10 -2.55 -23.99 1.29
N ALA A 11 -3.05 -25.19 0.97
CA ALA A 11 -2.41 -26.41 1.41
C ALA A 11 -0.95 -26.41 0.94
N SER A 12 -0.03 -26.78 1.83
CA SER A 12 1.38 -26.94 1.48
C SER A 12 1.58 -28.21 0.66
N ILE A 13 2.58 -28.19 -0.20
CA ILE A 13 3.16 -29.41 -0.76
C ILE A 13 4.26 -29.82 0.22
N THR A 14 4.05 -30.94 0.92
CA THR A 14 5.03 -31.42 1.93
C THR A 14 5.94 -32.43 1.28
N LEU A 15 7.26 -32.25 1.46
CA LEU A 15 8.30 -33.16 1.02
C LEU A 15 8.98 -33.80 2.24
N ASP A 16 9.20 -35.11 2.17
CA ASP A 16 10.03 -35.83 3.12
C ASP A 16 11.48 -35.90 2.59
N PRO A 17 12.46 -35.26 3.26
CA PRO A 17 13.86 -35.32 2.85
C PRO A 17 14.49 -36.72 2.89
N ALA A 18 13.90 -37.64 3.64
CA ALA A 18 14.35 -39.03 3.75
C ALA A 18 13.68 -39.98 2.74
N ALA A 19 12.67 -39.50 1.99
CA ALA A 19 11.95 -40.33 1.05
C ALA A 19 12.82 -40.78 -0.14
N PRO A 20 12.72 -42.01 -0.61
CA PRO A 20 13.52 -42.51 -1.75
C PRO A 20 13.19 -41.80 -3.06
N ASP A 21 11.95 -41.31 -3.20
CA ASP A 21 11.41 -40.60 -4.37
C ASP A 21 11.56 -39.07 -4.28
N LEU A 22 12.37 -38.55 -3.32
CA LEU A 22 12.54 -37.12 -3.11
C LEU A 22 12.89 -36.36 -4.40
N GLN A 23 13.74 -36.93 -5.26
CA GLN A 23 14.14 -36.28 -6.51
C GLN A 23 12.98 -36.14 -7.50
N GLU A 24 12.10 -37.15 -7.59
CA GLU A 24 10.89 -37.10 -8.42
C GLU A 24 9.91 -36.07 -7.85
N SER A 25 9.70 -36.09 -6.53
CA SER A 25 8.86 -35.13 -5.82
C SER A 25 9.33 -33.70 -6.04
N ILE A 26 10.63 -33.41 -5.99
CA ILE A 26 11.22 -32.10 -6.30
C ILE A 26 11.04 -31.75 -7.78
N ALA A 27 11.21 -32.71 -8.70
CA ALA A 27 11.02 -32.49 -10.14
C ALA A 27 9.56 -32.14 -10.47
N GLY A 28 8.62 -32.69 -9.74
CA GLY A 28 7.17 -32.39 -9.83
C GLY A 28 6.78 -30.99 -9.35
N LEU A 29 7.62 -30.30 -8.56
CA LEU A 29 7.34 -28.95 -8.11
C LEU A 29 7.31 -27.96 -9.28
N PRO A 30 6.47 -26.92 -9.22
CA PRO A 30 6.47 -25.87 -10.22
C PRO A 30 7.81 -25.11 -10.22
N ALA A 31 8.31 -24.79 -11.41
CA ALA A 31 9.49 -23.94 -11.60
C ALA A 31 9.14 -22.45 -11.45
N SER A 32 8.27 -22.13 -10.50
CA SER A 32 7.77 -20.77 -10.18
C SER A 32 8.31 -20.28 -8.86
N SER A 33 8.04 -19.00 -8.58
CA SER A 33 8.29 -18.41 -7.27
C SER A 33 7.46 -19.08 -6.17
N GLY A 34 7.90 -18.95 -4.93
CA GLY A 34 7.13 -19.45 -3.79
C GLY A 34 7.90 -19.37 -2.48
N ILE A 35 7.26 -19.88 -1.45
CA ILE A 35 7.76 -19.95 -0.08
C ILE A 35 8.01 -21.40 0.28
N TYR A 36 9.01 -21.62 1.11
CA TYR A 36 9.27 -22.92 1.71
C TYR A 36 9.60 -22.77 3.19
N ALA A 37 9.19 -23.76 3.98
CA ALA A 37 9.51 -23.88 5.38
C ALA A 37 10.27 -25.20 5.60
N LEU A 38 11.49 -25.12 6.15
CA LEU A 38 12.28 -26.28 6.55
C LEU A 38 12.00 -26.52 8.03
N ALA A 39 11.31 -27.61 8.35
CA ALA A 39 11.04 -27.99 9.73
C ALA A 39 12.13 -28.92 10.25
N ALA A 40 12.65 -28.60 11.42
CA ALA A 40 13.59 -29.44 12.16
C ALA A 40 12.98 -29.80 13.52
N SER A 41 13.21 -31.00 14.01
CA SER A 41 12.68 -31.48 15.29
C SER A 41 13.06 -30.55 16.44
N GLY A 42 12.05 -30.05 17.18
CA GLY A 42 12.25 -29.20 18.35
C GLY A 42 12.63 -27.74 18.09
N HIS A 43 12.60 -27.30 16.83
CA HIS A 43 12.94 -25.91 16.46
C HIS A 43 11.84 -25.27 15.61
N ALA A 44 11.73 -23.94 15.69
CA ALA A 44 10.89 -23.21 14.78
C ALA A 44 11.39 -23.35 13.33
N PRO A 45 10.50 -23.46 12.32
CA PRO A 45 10.89 -23.73 10.96
C PRO A 45 11.71 -22.58 10.36
N HIS A 46 12.65 -22.92 9.46
CA HIS A 46 13.31 -21.91 8.64
C HIS A 46 12.41 -21.54 7.46
N LEU A 47 11.82 -20.35 7.51
CA LEU A 47 10.90 -19.82 6.50
C LEU A 47 11.66 -18.91 5.52
N ALA A 48 11.57 -19.21 4.22
CA ALA A 48 12.20 -18.41 3.19
C ALA A 48 11.42 -18.43 1.87
N SER A 49 11.69 -17.46 0.98
CA SER A 49 11.13 -17.42 -0.36
C SER A 49 12.20 -17.67 -1.43
N SER A 50 11.75 -18.10 -2.60
CA SER A 50 12.60 -18.31 -3.77
C SER A 50 11.88 -17.88 -5.04
N ALA A 51 12.61 -17.33 -6.01
CA ALA A 51 12.11 -17.07 -7.35
C ALA A 51 11.85 -18.36 -8.17
N ASN A 52 12.45 -19.48 -7.76
CA ASN A 52 12.23 -20.80 -8.37
C ASN A 52 12.35 -21.85 -7.26
N LEU A 53 11.20 -22.37 -6.81
CA LEU A 53 11.12 -23.37 -5.75
C LEU A 53 11.86 -24.64 -6.12
N ARG A 54 11.57 -25.23 -7.30
CA ARG A 54 12.18 -26.46 -7.77
C ARG A 54 13.71 -26.39 -7.71
N ARG A 55 14.31 -25.40 -8.35
CA ARG A 55 15.75 -25.23 -8.40
C ARG A 55 16.35 -24.98 -7.01
N ARG A 56 15.64 -24.22 -6.16
CA ARG A 56 16.11 -23.92 -4.80
C ARG A 56 16.13 -25.17 -3.93
N LEU A 57 15.04 -25.94 -3.94
CA LEU A 57 14.91 -27.15 -3.13
C LEU A 57 15.81 -28.29 -3.64
N ALA A 58 15.96 -28.46 -4.95
CA ALA A 58 16.93 -29.36 -5.51
C ALA A 58 18.33 -29.07 -4.96
N ARG A 59 18.77 -27.81 -4.99
CA ARG A 59 20.08 -27.41 -4.44
C ARG A 59 20.19 -27.60 -2.92
N LEU A 60 19.10 -27.39 -2.17
CA LEU A 60 19.09 -27.53 -0.72
C LEU A 60 19.08 -28.98 -0.26
N LEU A 61 18.33 -29.84 -0.94
CA LEU A 61 18.03 -31.20 -0.49
C LEU A 61 18.87 -32.29 -1.19
N THR A 62 19.47 -31.98 -2.37
CA THR A 62 20.39 -32.92 -3.04
C THR A 62 21.81 -32.81 -2.43
N PRO A 63 22.43 -33.94 -2.06
CA PRO A 63 23.79 -33.94 -1.55
C PRO A 63 24.79 -33.33 -2.54
N SER A 64 25.62 -32.42 -2.08
CA SER A 64 26.72 -31.87 -2.87
C SER A 64 27.96 -32.74 -2.73
N ARG A 65 28.71 -32.92 -3.82
CA ARG A 65 30.03 -33.62 -3.76
C ARG A 65 31.10 -32.80 -2.99
N ALA A 66 30.87 -31.52 -2.74
CA ALA A 66 31.74 -30.70 -1.90
C ALA A 66 31.42 -30.92 -0.41
N ARG A 67 32.32 -31.57 0.30
CA ARG A 67 32.16 -31.90 1.71
C ARG A 67 32.23 -30.66 2.62
N GLY A 68 31.35 -30.62 3.65
CA GLY A 68 31.57 -29.82 4.87
C GLY A 68 30.95 -28.42 4.86
N GLY A 69 29.89 -28.15 4.08
CA GLY A 69 29.21 -26.87 4.11
C GLY A 69 28.07 -26.78 5.14
N SER A 70 27.74 -25.57 5.59
CA SER A 70 26.57 -25.26 6.44
C SER A 70 25.26 -25.88 5.94
N LEU A 71 25.16 -26.18 4.63
CA LEU A 71 24.00 -26.82 4.00
C LEU A 71 23.88 -28.32 4.32
N ASP A 72 25.01 -29.04 4.50
CA ASP A 72 24.95 -30.47 4.82
C ASP A 72 24.49 -30.67 6.27
N ALA A 73 24.93 -29.83 7.18
CA ALA A 73 24.44 -29.82 8.55
C ALA A 73 22.94 -29.41 8.66
N LEU A 74 22.43 -28.62 7.72
CA LEU A 74 21.03 -28.29 7.66
C LEU A 74 20.19 -29.47 7.17
N ARG A 75 20.65 -30.20 6.14
CA ARG A 75 19.97 -31.38 5.57
C ARG A 75 19.74 -32.48 6.60
N GLU A 76 20.77 -32.78 7.39
CA GLU A 76 20.70 -33.81 8.44
C GLU A 76 19.65 -33.48 9.53
N LYS A 77 19.30 -32.22 9.70
CA LYS A 77 18.37 -31.75 10.74
C LYS A 77 16.93 -31.56 10.23
N VAL A 78 16.71 -31.47 8.90
CA VAL A 78 15.41 -31.20 8.33
C VAL A 78 14.57 -32.49 8.33
N ALA A 79 13.43 -32.43 9.04
CA ALA A 79 12.48 -33.53 9.13
C ALA A 79 11.39 -33.46 8.03
N SER A 80 10.99 -32.24 7.63
CA SER A 80 10.02 -32.04 6.55
C SER A 80 10.19 -30.70 5.88
N VAL A 81 9.72 -30.57 4.66
CA VAL A 81 9.74 -29.33 3.88
C VAL A 81 8.33 -29.03 3.37
N ASP A 82 7.76 -27.93 3.83
CA ASP A 82 6.50 -27.42 3.30
C ASP A 82 6.75 -26.36 2.25
N CYS A 83 6.02 -26.41 1.14
CA CYS A 83 6.15 -25.51 0.00
C CYS A 83 4.82 -24.89 -0.40
N TRP A 84 4.86 -23.60 -0.73
CA TRP A 84 3.72 -22.84 -1.22
C TRP A 84 4.12 -22.11 -2.50
N PRO A 85 3.76 -22.64 -3.67
CA PRO A 85 3.95 -21.92 -4.94
C PRO A 85 3.15 -20.62 -4.94
N THR A 86 3.71 -19.57 -5.54
CA THR A 86 3.05 -18.29 -5.70
C THR A 86 3.18 -17.78 -7.14
N GLY A 87 2.17 -17.05 -7.62
CA GLY A 87 2.14 -16.51 -8.99
C GLY A 87 2.70 -15.09 -9.10
N SER A 88 2.94 -14.43 -7.97
CA SER A 88 3.40 -13.03 -7.97
C SER A 88 4.21 -12.68 -6.72
N HIS A 89 4.97 -11.58 -6.80
CA HIS A 89 5.69 -11.04 -5.65
C HIS A 89 4.74 -10.52 -4.56
N LEU A 90 3.59 -9.94 -4.95
CA LEU A 90 2.58 -9.52 -3.98
C LEU A 90 2.03 -10.72 -3.21
N GLU A 91 1.67 -11.78 -3.91
CA GLU A 91 1.20 -13.03 -3.29
C GLU A 91 2.25 -13.60 -2.34
N THR A 92 3.51 -13.67 -2.79
CA THR A 92 4.64 -14.11 -1.97
C THR A 92 4.77 -13.26 -0.70
N ALA A 93 4.66 -11.94 -0.81
CA ALA A 93 4.79 -11.04 0.34
C ALA A 93 3.64 -11.21 1.34
N LEU A 94 2.40 -11.33 0.86
CA LEU A 94 1.21 -11.53 1.70
C LEU A 94 1.23 -12.88 2.41
N LEU A 95 1.54 -13.94 1.69
CA LEU A 95 1.62 -15.28 2.25
C LEU A 95 2.81 -15.42 3.23
N MET A 96 3.96 -14.84 2.90
CA MET A 96 5.12 -14.79 3.79
C MET A 96 4.78 -14.06 5.10
N TYR A 97 4.04 -12.96 5.02
CA TYR A 97 3.58 -12.22 6.19
C TYR A 97 2.68 -13.07 7.11
N GLN A 98 1.76 -13.84 6.52
CA GLN A 98 0.87 -14.71 7.28
C GLN A 98 1.62 -15.87 7.94
N LEU A 99 2.46 -16.57 7.18
CA LEU A 99 3.26 -17.68 7.68
C LEU A 99 4.23 -17.20 8.77
N ALA A 100 4.89 -16.06 8.55
CA ALA A 100 5.79 -15.50 9.56
C ALA A 100 5.06 -15.11 10.85
N ARG A 101 3.84 -14.60 10.78
CA ARG A 101 3.00 -14.32 11.97
C ARG A 101 2.58 -15.59 12.68
N GLN A 102 2.30 -16.66 11.95
CA GLN A 102 1.92 -17.94 12.52
C GLN A 102 3.09 -18.61 13.24
N TYR A 103 4.27 -18.64 12.58
CA TYR A 103 5.44 -19.32 13.13
C TYR A 103 6.24 -18.47 14.13
N PHE A 104 6.22 -17.14 13.99
CA PHE A 104 7.06 -16.21 14.77
C PHE A 104 6.27 -15.00 15.27
N PRO A 105 5.21 -15.18 16.07
CA PRO A 105 4.27 -14.11 16.42
C PRO A 105 4.92 -12.88 17.07
N GLY A 106 6.03 -13.07 17.81
CA GLY A 106 6.75 -11.97 18.47
C GLY A 106 7.85 -11.31 17.62
N GLU A 107 8.30 -11.93 16.53
CA GLU A 107 9.49 -11.52 15.78
C GLU A 107 9.24 -11.28 14.28
N TYR A 108 8.05 -11.60 13.76
CA TYR A 108 7.77 -11.61 12.32
C TYR A 108 8.12 -10.29 11.61
N LEU A 109 7.87 -9.13 12.22
CA LEU A 109 8.21 -7.82 11.62
C LEU A 109 9.71 -7.67 11.40
N LYS A 110 10.51 -8.07 12.40
CA LYS A 110 11.97 -8.03 12.31
C LYS A 110 12.48 -9.01 11.26
N ARG A 111 11.96 -10.25 11.24
CA ARG A 111 12.34 -11.29 10.28
C ARG A 111 11.99 -10.89 8.84
N LEU A 112 10.81 -10.31 8.62
CA LEU A 112 10.37 -9.81 7.32
C LEU A 112 11.04 -8.49 6.91
N ARG A 113 11.70 -7.81 7.85
CA ARG A 113 12.20 -6.43 7.69
C ARG A 113 11.08 -5.52 7.15
N LEU A 114 9.85 -5.78 7.62
CA LEU A 114 8.69 -5.01 7.22
C LEU A 114 8.72 -3.67 7.95
N ARG A 115 8.72 -2.59 7.17
CA ARG A 115 8.65 -1.22 7.68
C ARG A 115 7.29 -0.64 7.35
N THR A 116 6.74 0.11 8.29
CA THR A 116 5.57 0.94 8.02
C THR A 116 5.96 2.07 7.06
N PRO A 117 5.11 2.39 6.08
CA PRO A 117 5.37 3.51 5.18
C PRO A 117 5.26 4.85 5.91
N TRP A 118 5.64 5.92 5.22
CA TRP A 118 5.50 7.28 5.72
C TRP A 118 4.14 7.86 5.34
N PHE A 119 3.62 8.71 6.22
CA PHE A 119 2.32 9.36 6.08
C PHE A 119 2.42 10.83 6.45
N ALA A 120 1.68 11.68 5.76
CA ALA A 120 1.40 13.05 6.17
C ALA A 120 0.12 13.03 7.05
N CYS A 121 0.24 13.47 8.28
CA CYS A 121 -0.83 13.43 9.27
C CYS A 121 -1.23 14.83 9.70
N LEU A 122 -2.50 15.18 9.54
CA LEU A 122 -3.08 16.40 10.10
C LEU A 122 -3.69 16.06 11.47
N ARG A 123 -3.09 16.61 12.55
CA ARG A 123 -3.45 16.37 13.97
C ARG A 123 -4.70 17.15 14.36
N ARG A 124 -5.86 16.70 13.95
CA ARG A 124 -7.15 17.40 14.14
C ARG A 124 -7.61 17.51 15.60
N LYS A 125 -7.10 16.69 16.49
CA LYS A 125 -7.39 16.73 17.94
C LYS A 125 -6.61 17.81 18.68
N ASP A 126 -5.56 18.36 18.07
CA ASP A 126 -4.83 19.48 18.60
C ASP A 126 -5.69 20.75 18.40
N PRO A 127 -5.82 21.62 19.40
CA PRO A 127 -6.53 22.91 19.25
C PRO A 127 -5.99 23.74 18.08
N PHE A 128 -4.69 23.61 17.81
CA PHE A 128 -4.02 24.22 16.66
C PHE A 128 -3.36 23.15 15.80
N PRO A 129 -4.13 22.46 14.92
CA PRO A 129 -3.64 21.38 14.09
C PRO A 129 -2.39 21.76 13.27
N ARG A 130 -1.52 20.77 13.08
CA ARG A 130 -0.35 20.90 12.20
C ARG A 130 -0.20 19.64 11.35
N LEU A 131 0.53 19.79 10.26
CA LEU A 131 0.88 18.66 9.39
C LEU A 131 2.19 18.03 9.88
N GLU A 132 2.15 16.74 10.22
CA GLU A 132 3.30 15.95 10.69
C GLU A 132 3.59 14.81 9.74
N ILE A 133 4.88 14.46 9.60
CA ILE A 133 5.29 13.26 8.88
C ILE A 133 5.58 12.14 9.87
N LEU A 134 4.81 11.06 9.76
CA LEU A 134 4.84 9.92 10.68
C LEU A 134 5.01 8.61 9.90
N ASN A 135 5.66 7.62 10.53
CA ASN A 135 5.74 6.24 10.03
C ASN A 135 4.69 5.32 10.72
N ARG A 136 3.59 5.88 11.11
CA ARG A 136 2.45 5.19 11.73
C ARG A 136 1.15 5.84 11.30
N ILE A 137 0.07 5.09 11.34
CA ILE A 137 -1.28 5.64 11.16
C ILE A 137 -1.71 6.24 12.50
N SER A 138 -2.14 7.48 12.47
CA SER A 138 -2.59 8.20 13.65
C SER A 138 -3.91 7.63 14.19
N PRO A 139 -4.21 7.79 15.48
CA PRO A 139 -5.49 7.38 16.07
C PRO A 139 -6.69 8.00 15.38
N ALA A 140 -7.86 7.42 15.58
CA ALA A 140 -9.12 7.91 15.03
C ALA A 140 -9.35 9.39 15.37
N GLY A 141 -9.75 10.15 14.37
CA GLY A 141 -10.01 11.60 14.45
C GLY A 141 -8.96 12.47 13.76
N ASP A 142 -7.72 11.97 13.55
CA ASP A 142 -6.73 12.62 12.73
C ASP A 142 -6.89 12.16 11.26
N SER A 143 -6.45 12.99 10.32
CA SER A 143 -6.42 12.64 8.90
C SER A 143 -5.01 12.22 8.51
N THR A 144 -4.85 10.97 8.04
CA THR A 144 -3.54 10.37 7.72
C THR A 144 -3.51 10.01 6.23
N PHE A 145 -2.61 10.62 5.48
CA PHE A 145 -2.49 10.47 4.01
C PHE A 145 -1.18 9.78 3.66
N GLY A 146 -1.24 8.78 2.81
CA GLY A 146 -0.12 7.95 2.34
C GLY A 146 -0.62 6.75 1.55
N PRO A 147 0.25 5.76 1.31
CA PRO A 147 1.65 5.64 1.74
C PRO A 147 2.60 6.42 0.84
N PHE A 148 3.62 7.05 1.40
CA PHE A 148 4.72 7.66 0.64
C PHE A 148 5.89 6.69 0.48
N LEU A 149 6.60 6.82 -0.63
CA LEU A 149 7.81 6.03 -0.94
C LEU A 149 8.90 6.16 0.14
N SER A 150 9.11 7.39 0.61
CA SER A 150 10.14 7.72 1.60
C SER A 150 9.68 8.86 2.50
N ARG A 151 10.43 9.11 3.58
CA ARG A 151 10.24 10.28 4.42
C ARG A 151 10.42 11.57 3.63
N ASP A 152 11.47 11.64 2.84
CA ASP A 152 11.80 12.83 2.04
C ASP A 152 10.69 13.17 1.04
N ALA A 153 10.06 12.15 0.42
CA ALA A 153 8.91 12.34 -0.46
C ALA A 153 7.70 12.90 0.31
N ALA A 154 7.46 12.42 1.53
CA ALA A 154 6.39 12.91 2.38
C ALA A 154 6.67 14.34 2.88
N ASP A 155 7.91 14.62 3.30
CA ASP A 155 8.33 15.96 3.73
C ASP A 155 8.24 16.95 2.56
N ALA A 156 8.70 16.58 1.36
CA ALA A 156 8.62 17.44 0.17
C ALA A 156 7.16 17.78 -0.17
N TYR A 157 6.25 16.79 -0.16
CA TYR A 157 4.83 17.02 -0.35
C TYR A 157 4.24 17.96 0.72
N ALA A 158 4.55 17.70 2.00
CA ALA A 158 4.07 18.52 3.10
C ALA A 158 4.54 19.98 2.97
N GLN A 159 5.78 20.20 2.55
CA GLN A 159 6.30 21.57 2.32
C GLN A 159 5.52 22.29 1.21
N GLN A 160 5.18 21.59 0.10
CA GLN A 160 4.36 22.20 -0.96
C GLN A 160 2.96 22.56 -0.45
N VAL A 161 2.32 21.70 0.33
CA VAL A 161 1.02 22.00 0.96
C VAL A 161 1.15 23.21 1.90
N LEU A 162 2.17 23.23 2.77
CA LEU A 162 2.38 24.32 3.73
C LEU A 162 2.72 25.68 3.09
N GLN A 163 3.10 25.71 1.81
CA GLN A 163 3.25 26.97 1.07
C GLN A 163 1.90 27.57 0.62
N LEU A 164 0.84 26.78 0.64
CA LEU A 164 -0.50 27.20 0.22
C LEU A 164 -1.36 27.69 1.39
N PHE A 165 -1.02 27.28 2.62
CA PHE A 165 -1.83 27.48 3.82
C PHE A 165 -1.01 28.03 4.98
N GLN A 166 -1.69 28.78 5.84
CA GLN A 166 -1.06 29.46 6.99
C GLN A 166 -1.20 28.69 8.31
N ILE A 167 -1.11 27.36 8.28
CA ILE A 167 -1.06 26.58 9.51
C ILE A 167 0.35 26.52 10.09
N ARG A 168 0.44 26.34 11.41
CA ARG A 168 1.72 26.30 12.12
C ARG A 168 2.63 25.15 11.65
N ARG A 169 3.94 25.44 11.64
CA ARG A 169 5.00 24.48 11.30
C ARG A 169 5.83 24.06 12.51
N CYS A 170 5.72 24.80 13.62
CA CYS A 170 6.46 24.52 14.86
C CYS A 170 6.01 23.19 15.49
N ALA A 171 6.99 22.46 16.07
CA ALA A 171 6.75 21.17 16.73
C ALA A 171 6.32 21.32 18.20
N GLU A 172 6.46 22.50 18.77
CA GLU A 172 6.23 22.79 20.16
C GLU A 172 4.76 22.58 20.58
N ILE A 173 4.55 22.24 21.84
CA ILE A 173 3.23 22.32 22.47
C ILE A 173 2.92 23.78 22.65
N LEU A 174 1.89 24.28 21.97
CA LEU A 174 1.54 25.70 22.07
C LEU A 174 0.86 26.02 23.39
N THR A 175 1.38 27.03 24.06
CA THR A 175 0.71 27.77 25.13
C THR A 175 0.51 29.19 24.63
N PRO A 176 -0.65 29.51 24.01
CA PRO A 176 -0.87 30.86 23.44
C PRO A 176 -0.77 31.93 24.51
N HIS A 177 0.00 32.97 24.22
CA HIS A 177 0.15 34.16 25.06
C HIS A 177 0.46 35.39 24.18
N PRO A 178 -0.13 36.57 24.45
CA PRO A 178 0.14 37.76 23.64
C PRO A 178 1.61 38.13 23.58
N ASP A 179 2.37 37.95 24.66
CA ASP A 179 3.82 38.26 24.73
C ASP A 179 4.70 37.11 24.22
N HIS A 180 4.14 36.08 23.58
CA HIS A 180 4.95 35.02 23.00
C HIS A 180 5.89 35.58 21.92
N PRO A 181 7.19 35.24 21.91
CA PRO A 181 8.18 35.84 21.01
C PRO A 181 7.89 35.60 19.51
N GLY A 182 6.99 34.66 19.19
CA GLY A 182 6.69 34.29 17.80
C GLY A 182 7.77 33.41 17.18
N CYS A 183 7.80 33.40 15.86
CA CYS A 183 8.82 32.69 15.08
C CYS A 183 8.88 33.27 13.66
N ILE A 184 9.94 32.93 12.93
CA ILE A 184 10.17 33.35 11.54
C ILE A 184 8.99 33.08 10.60
N TYR A 185 8.26 31.98 10.78
CA TYR A 185 7.11 31.65 9.94
C TYR A 185 5.94 32.63 10.15
N GLY A 186 5.78 33.16 11.38
CA GLY A 186 4.82 34.19 11.68
C GLY A 186 5.22 35.53 11.04
N GLU A 187 6.49 35.90 11.12
CA GLU A 187 7.04 37.13 10.52
C GLU A 187 6.94 37.12 8.99
N MET A 188 7.18 35.94 8.36
CA MET A 188 7.03 35.71 6.92
C MET A 188 5.57 35.55 6.46
N ASN A 189 4.59 35.70 7.34
CA ASN A 189 3.17 35.53 7.06
C ASN A 189 2.81 34.10 6.52
N GLN A 190 3.57 33.09 6.95
CA GLN A 190 3.35 31.68 6.61
C GLN A 190 2.61 30.91 7.70
N CYS A 191 2.21 31.59 8.79
CA CYS A 191 1.48 31.06 9.92
C CYS A 191 0.57 32.15 10.49
N LEU A 192 -0.67 31.78 10.86
CA LEU A 192 -1.65 32.68 11.50
C LEU A 192 -1.26 33.10 12.93
N ARG A 193 -0.12 32.67 13.44
CA ARG A 193 0.44 33.05 14.76
C ARG A 193 -0.49 32.76 15.94
N PRO A 194 -1.04 31.55 16.08
CA PRO A 194 -1.88 31.20 17.23
C PRO A 194 -1.11 31.26 18.56
N CYS A 195 0.23 31.09 18.54
CA CYS A 195 1.09 31.26 19.72
C CYS A 195 1.05 32.68 20.32
N GLN A 196 0.86 33.71 19.49
CA GLN A 196 0.76 35.11 19.88
C GLN A 196 -0.69 35.61 20.05
N CYS A 197 -1.67 34.70 20.08
CA CYS A 197 -3.10 35.02 20.09
C CYS A 197 -3.52 35.99 18.96
N ALA A 198 -2.79 35.99 17.81
CA ALA A 198 -3.08 36.84 16.66
C ALA A 198 -4.28 36.38 15.85
N VAL A 199 -4.81 35.19 16.11
CA VAL A 199 -5.96 34.56 15.47
C VAL A 199 -6.77 33.82 16.53
N SER A 200 -8.10 33.81 16.37
CA SER A 200 -8.98 33.01 17.23
C SER A 200 -8.85 31.51 16.91
N ALA A 201 -9.27 30.67 17.83
CA ALA A 201 -9.31 29.22 17.61
C ALA A 201 -10.23 28.83 16.44
N GLU A 202 -11.33 29.57 16.21
CA GLU A 202 -12.30 29.34 15.14
C GLU A 202 -11.70 29.69 13.77
N GLU A 203 -11.01 30.82 13.65
CA GLU A 203 -10.33 31.21 12.42
C GLU A 203 -9.22 30.23 12.07
N TYR A 204 -8.46 29.77 13.07
CA TYR A 204 -7.43 28.77 12.85
C TYR A 204 -8.03 27.42 12.46
N ALA A 205 -9.15 27.01 13.07
CA ALA A 205 -9.87 25.79 12.72
C ALA A 205 -10.39 25.84 11.28
N THR A 206 -10.83 27.03 10.81
CA THR A 206 -11.25 27.24 9.41
C THR A 206 -10.08 27.00 8.45
N GLU A 207 -8.91 27.55 8.72
CA GLU A 207 -7.73 27.34 7.87
C GLU A 207 -7.28 25.86 7.88
N SER A 208 -7.28 25.21 9.04
CA SER A 208 -6.93 23.79 9.11
C SER A 208 -7.96 22.88 8.43
N ALA A 209 -9.25 23.25 8.41
CA ALA A 209 -10.28 22.54 7.64
C ALA A 209 -10.02 22.63 6.12
N ARG A 210 -9.55 23.79 5.64
CA ARG A 210 -9.14 23.97 4.23
C ARG A 210 -7.96 23.06 3.87
N VAL A 211 -6.97 22.91 4.78
CA VAL A 211 -5.89 21.93 4.58
C VAL A 211 -6.44 20.51 4.51
N ALA A 212 -7.33 20.13 5.43
CA ALA A 212 -7.92 18.80 5.44
C ALA A 212 -8.67 18.50 4.12
N GLU A 213 -9.44 19.46 3.64
CA GLU A 213 -10.17 19.35 2.37
C GLU A 213 -9.22 19.26 1.16
N PHE A 214 -8.17 20.09 1.14
CA PHE A 214 -7.12 20.01 0.12
C PHE A 214 -6.49 18.62 0.06
N LEU A 215 -6.10 18.09 1.21
CA LEU A 215 -5.50 16.74 1.32
C LEU A 215 -6.48 15.65 0.88
N ALA A 216 -7.76 15.73 1.28
CA ALA A 216 -8.78 14.75 0.92
C ALA A 216 -9.08 14.74 -0.58
N THR A 217 -9.21 15.92 -1.19
CA THR A 217 -9.57 16.07 -2.61
C THR A 217 -8.38 16.10 -3.56
N ASN A 218 -7.14 16.02 -3.05
CA ASN A 218 -5.92 16.29 -3.82
C ASN A 218 -5.97 17.66 -4.53
N GLY A 219 -6.41 18.69 -3.81
CA GLY A 219 -6.49 20.05 -4.32
C GLY A 219 -7.62 20.31 -5.32
N ARG A 220 -8.43 19.30 -5.70
CA ARG A 220 -9.51 19.46 -6.69
C ARG A 220 -10.52 20.52 -6.27
N SER A 221 -10.94 20.54 -5.01
CA SER A 221 -11.86 21.54 -4.48
C SER A 221 -11.28 22.95 -4.54
N ALA A 222 -10.01 23.10 -4.16
CA ALA A 222 -9.31 24.39 -4.24
C ALA A 222 -9.17 24.87 -5.68
N LEU A 223 -8.80 24.00 -6.62
CA LEU A 223 -8.70 24.34 -8.04
C LEU A 223 -10.07 24.74 -8.62
N ALA A 224 -11.14 24.01 -8.28
CA ALA A 224 -12.49 24.35 -8.73
C ALA A 224 -12.93 25.73 -8.21
N SER A 225 -12.74 26.01 -6.91
CA SER A 225 -13.10 27.31 -6.33
C SER A 225 -12.30 28.45 -6.92
N LEU A 226 -10.99 28.27 -7.12
CA LEU A 226 -10.11 29.28 -7.73
C LEU A 226 -10.47 29.50 -9.22
N SER A 227 -10.84 28.46 -9.96
CA SER A 227 -11.28 28.61 -11.37
C SER A 227 -12.55 29.46 -11.48
N VAL A 228 -13.54 29.19 -10.63
CA VAL A 228 -14.80 29.99 -10.59
C VAL A 228 -14.48 31.44 -10.22
N ALA A 229 -13.63 31.67 -9.21
CA ALA A 229 -13.24 33.03 -8.80
C ALA A 229 -12.49 33.78 -9.91
N ARG A 230 -11.61 33.09 -10.66
CA ARG A 230 -10.90 33.71 -11.82
C ARG A 230 -11.86 34.08 -12.94
N GLU A 231 -12.81 33.20 -13.27
CA GLU A 231 -13.81 33.44 -14.30
C GLU A 231 -14.68 34.64 -13.94
N ARG A 232 -15.07 34.76 -12.66
CA ARG A 232 -15.82 35.92 -12.16
C ARG A 232 -15.01 37.20 -12.27
N ALA A 233 -13.78 37.24 -11.79
CA ALA A 233 -12.91 38.42 -11.90
C ALA A 233 -12.70 38.84 -13.38
N SER A 234 -12.56 37.87 -14.27
CA SER A 234 -12.45 38.11 -15.71
C SER A 234 -13.75 38.71 -16.29
N ALA A 235 -14.92 38.22 -15.88
CA ALA A 235 -16.22 38.74 -16.30
C ALA A 235 -16.48 40.19 -15.80
N GLU A 236 -15.96 40.51 -14.60
CA GLU A 236 -15.97 41.84 -13.99
C GLU A 236 -14.86 42.76 -14.55
N MET A 237 -14.09 42.32 -15.55
CA MET A 237 -12.94 42.99 -16.17
C MET A 237 -11.82 43.34 -15.19
N ASP A 238 -11.76 42.73 -14.02
CA ASP A 238 -10.66 42.85 -13.07
C ASP A 238 -9.52 41.88 -13.44
N PHE A 239 -8.74 42.28 -14.44
CA PHE A 239 -7.65 41.46 -14.99
C PHE A 239 -6.48 41.29 -14.01
N GLU A 240 -6.28 42.26 -13.10
CA GLU A 240 -5.24 42.15 -12.09
C GLU A 240 -5.59 41.03 -11.08
N GLN A 241 -6.81 41.03 -10.57
CA GLN A 241 -7.31 40.00 -9.68
C GLN A 241 -7.31 38.64 -10.38
N ALA A 242 -7.77 38.57 -11.65
CA ALA A 242 -7.77 37.35 -12.45
C ALA A 242 -6.34 36.78 -12.60
N ALA A 243 -5.33 37.63 -12.83
CA ALA A 243 -3.94 37.23 -12.95
C ALA A 243 -3.36 36.73 -11.61
N GLN A 244 -3.72 37.36 -10.49
CA GLN A 244 -3.31 36.88 -9.16
C GLN A 244 -3.92 35.54 -8.82
N ILE A 245 -5.20 35.33 -9.15
CA ILE A 245 -5.86 34.03 -8.95
C ILE A 245 -5.22 32.98 -9.85
N HIS A 246 -4.88 33.30 -11.10
CA HIS A 246 -4.20 32.36 -12.01
C HIS A 246 -2.86 31.87 -11.44
N LYS A 247 -2.02 32.77 -10.92
CA LYS A 247 -0.79 32.39 -10.22
C LYS A 247 -1.04 31.47 -9.02
N ARG A 248 -2.16 31.64 -8.35
CA ARG A 248 -2.56 30.77 -7.25
C ARG A 248 -2.98 29.40 -7.73
N ILE A 249 -3.69 29.30 -8.86
CA ILE A 249 -4.03 28.04 -9.54
C ILE A 249 -2.76 27.27 -9.93
N GLU A 250 -1.75 27.95 -10.48
CA GLU A 250 -0.47 27.33 -10.84
C GLU A 250 0.27 26.76 -9.61
N LYS A 251 0.30 27.50 -8.50
CA LYS A 251 0.89 27.00 -7.25
C LYS A 251 0.17 25.79 -6.70
N VAL A 252 -1.16 25.79 -6.72
CA VAL A 252 -1.96 24.64 -6.30
C VAL A 252 -1.71 23.44 -7.22
N GLY A 253 -1.68 23.65 -8.54
CA GLY A 253 -1.35 22.61 -9.52
C GLY A 253 0.03 22.00 -9.29
N SER A 254 1.02 22.83 -9.00
CA SER A 254 2.37 22.37 -8.67
C SER A 254 2.40 21.50 -7.41
N ALA A 255 1.71 21.92 -6.34
CA ALA A 255 1.60 21.11 -5.12
C ALA A 255 0.90 19.77 -5.36
N CYS A 256 -0.16 19.75 -6.19
CA CYS A 256 -0.86 18.52 -6.57
C CYS A 256 0.04 17.56 -7.36
N ALA A 257 0.94 18.07 -8.20
CA ALA A 257 1.87 17.26 -8.99
C ALA A 257 2.91 16.52 -8.14
N PHE A 258 3.21 17.02 -6.93
CA PHE A 258 4.10 16.31 -5.98
C PHE A 258 3.46 15.09 -5.33
N ARG A 259 2.15 14.94 -5.44
CA ARG A 259 1.44 13.80 -4.87
C ARG A 259 1.44 12.62 -5.85
N ASP A 260 2.04 11.50 -5.43
CA ASP A 260 1.86 10.24 -6.14
C ASP A 260 0.35 9.89 -6.20
N PRO A 261 -0.17 9.47 -7.37
CA PRO A 261 -1.58 9.10 -7.54
C PRO A 261 -2.12 8.05 -6.56
N VAL A 262 -1.23 7.27 -5.95
CA VAL A 262 -1.60 6.23 -4.97
C VAL A 262 -1.90 6.80 -3.59
N ILE A 263 -1.43 8.00 -3.28
CA ILE A 263 -1.60 8.59 -1.95
C ILE A 263 -3.08 8.92 -1.72
N ALA A 264 -3.63 8.38 -0.65
CA ALA A 264 -5.00 8.62 -0.22
C ALA A 264 -5.10 8.65 1.32
N ASN A 265 -6.26 8.99 1.86
CA ASN A 265 -6.52 8.82 3.29
C ASN A 265 -6.39 7.33 3.66
N ALA A 266 -5.59 7.01 4.67
CA ALA A 266 -5.32 5.63 5.07
C ALA A 266 -6.59 4.85 5.51
N THR A 267 -7.63 5.55 5.99
CA THR A 267 -8.92 4.96 6.35
C THR A 267 -9.88 4.80 5.18
N GLU A 268 -9.55 5.37 4.03
CA GLU A 268 -10.30 5.34 2.78
C GLU A 268 -9.43 4.81 1.63
N PHE A 269 -8.33 4.13 1.98
CA PHE A 269 -7.39 3.60 1.02
C PHE A 269 -7.96 2.33 0.39
N ASN A 270 -8.62 2.49 -0.76
CA ASN A 270 -9.31 1.43 -1.46
C ASN A 270 -8.72 1.21 -2.85
N GLY A 271 -8.74 -0.04 -3.29
CA GLY A 271 -8.34 -0.40 -4.63
C GLY A 271 -8.25 -1.90 -4.84
N VAL A 272 -7.87 -2.30 -6.05
CA VAL A 272 -7.63 -3.69 -6.42
C VAL A 272 -6.25 -3.80 -7.04
N ALA A 273 -5.42 -4.69 -6.51
CA ALA A 273 -4.20 -5.10 -7.21
C ALA A 273 -4.52 -6.30 -8.11
N LEU A 274 -4.03 -6.25 -9.34
CA LEU A 274 -4.11 -7.33 -10.32
C LEU A 274 -2.72 -7.92 -10.51
N THR A 275 -2.58 -9.23 -10.32
CA THR A 275 -1.34 -9.97 -10.52
C THR A 275 -1.57 -11.27 -11.28
N ARG A 276 -0.51 -11.93 -11.73
CA ARG A 276 -0.59 -13.30 -12.21
C ARG A 276 -0.94 -14.26 -11.07
N GLY A 277 -1.65 -15.33 -11.38
CA GLY A 277 -1.85 -16.47 -10.49
C GLY A 277 -0.74 -17.53 -10.66
N THR A 278 -0.87 -18.65 -9.97
CA THR A 278 0.08 -19.77 -10.03
C THR A 278 -0.03 -20.56 -11.33
N GLY A 279 -1.21 -20.61 -11.96
CA GLY A 279 -1.44 -21.25 -13.26
C GLY A 279 -1.11 -20.30 -14.43
N VAL A 280 -0.86 -20.90 -15.61
CA VAL A 280 -0.44 -20.17 -16.83
C VAL A 280 -1.48 -19.14 -17.27
N LEU A 281 -2.77 -19.47 -17.18
CA LEU A 281 -3.89 -18.61 -17.55
C LEU A 281 -4.68 -18.12 -16.33
N GLN A 282 -4.03 -18.04 -15.18
CA GLN A 282 -4.65 -17.52 -13.96
C GLN A 282 -4.22 -16.11 -13.67
N VAL A 283 -5.18 -15.30 -13.21
CA VAL A 283 -4.92 -13.98 -12.62
C VAL A 283 -5.57 -13.90 -11.25
N ARG A 284 -5.00 -13.07 -10.39
CA ARG A 284 -5.55 -12.79 -9.05
C ARG A 284 -5.85 -11.33 -8.88
N LEU A 285 -7.04 -11.07 -8.37
CA LEU A 285 -7.46 -9.75 -7.91
C LEU A 285 -7.31 -9.73 -6.38
N TRP A 286 -6.61 -8.73 -5.89
CA TRP A 286 -6.34 -8.50 -4.47
C TRP A 286 -7.04 -7.22 -4.05
N PRO A 287 -8.31 -7.29 -3.58
CA PRO A 287 -9.00 -6.09 -3.11
C PRO A 287 -8.40 -5.61 -1.81
N MET A 288 -8.33 -4.29 -1.66
CA MET A 288 -7.97 -3.62 -0.41
C MET A 288 -9.04 -2.60 -0.08
N LEU A 289 -9.58 -2.62 1.14
CA LEU A 289 -10.54 -1.64 1.65
C LEU A 289 -10.02 -1.03 2.94
N ALA A 290 -10.08 0.28 3.03
CA ALA A 290 -9.62 1.03 4.20
C ALA A 290 -8.18 0.65 4.60
N GLY A 291 -7.30 0.36 3.63
CA GLY A 291 -5.92 -0.06 3.86
C GLY A 291 -5.75 -1.49 4.40
N LEU A 292 -6.79 -2.33 4.31
CA LEU A 292 -6.79 -3.73 4.73
C LEU A 292 -7.04 -4.65 3.53
N TRP A 293 -6.15 -5.61 3.29
CA TRP A 293 -6.34 -6.61 2.26
C TRP A 293 -7.57 -7.48 2.55
N GLN A 294 -8.38 -7.70 1.53
CA GLN A 294 -9.53 -8.59 1.55
C GLN A 294 -9.16 -9.96 0.98
N GLU A 295 -10.12 -10.88 0.94
CA GLU A 295 -9.91 -12.19 0.33
C GLU A 295 -9.64 -12.05 -1.18
N PRO A 296 -8.59 -12.69 -1.71
CA PRO A 296 -8.27 -12.59 -3.13
C PRO A 296 -9.28 -13.37 -3.98
N ILE A 297 -9.53 -12.86 -5.18
CA ILE A 297 -10.37 -13.51 -6.20
C ILE A 297 -9.43 -14.11 -7.25
N CYS A 298 -9.56 -15.41 -7.50
CA CYS A 298 -8.84 -16.11 -8.55
C CYS A 298 -9.73 -16.24 -9.79
N LEU A 299 -9.24 -15.78 -10.92
CA LEU A 299 -9.85 -15.99 -12.23
C LEU A 299 -8.96 -16.96 -13.01
N ASP A 300 -9.55 -18.10 -13.40
CA ASP A 300 -8.89 -19.13 -14.17
C ASP A 300 -9.51 -19.19 -15.57
N PHE A 301 -8.69 -19.04 -16.59
CA PHE A 301 -9.09 -19.05 -18.00
C PHE A 301 -8.62 -20.32 -18.73
N SER A 302 -8.17 -21.34 -17.99
CA SER A 302 -7.72 -22.61 -18.56
C SER A 302 -8.89 -23.51 -19.02
N THR A 303 -10.08 -23.29 -18.48
CA THR A 303 -11.31 -24.04 -18.86
C THR A 303 -12.08 -23.25 -19.90
N GLU A 304 -12.30 -23.86 -21.07
CA GLU A 304 -13.14 -23.34 -22.15
C GLU A 304 -14.65 -23.46 -21.83
N GLU A 305 -15.07 -23.36 -20.60
CA GLU A 305 -16.49 -23.26 -20.32
C GLU A 305 -17.02 -21.99 -20.98
N SER A 306 -17.95 -22.17 -21.91
CA SER A 306 -18.70 -21.10 -22.57
C SER A 306 -19.33 -20.18 -21.52
N GLN A 307 -18.61 -19.17 -21.11
CA GLN A 307 -19.08 -18.27 -20.08
C GLN A 307 -20.16 -17.36 -20.67
N PRO A 308 -21.43 -17.48 -20.25
CA PRO A 308 -22.54 -16.72 -20.81
C PRO A 308 -22.45 -15.22 -20.46
N LYS A 309 -21.50 -14.83 -19.56
CA LYS A 309 -21.34 -13.47 -19.09
C LYS A 309 -20.05 -12.83 -19.61
N SER A 310 -20.11 -11.56 -19.96
CA SER A 310 -18.90 -10.80 -20.28
C SER A 310 -17.95 -10.74 -19.07
N LEU A 311 -16.63 -10.74 -19.33
CA LEU A 311 -15.61 -10.64 -18.27
C LEU A 311 -15.82 -9.41 -17.36
N ASP A 312 -16.25 -8.28 -17.92
CA ASP A 312 -16.58 -7.07 -17.13
C ASP A 312 -17.69 -7.37 -16.11
N ARG A 313 -18.75 -8.04 -16.52
CA ARG A 313 -19.87 -8.38 -15.64
C ARG A 313 -19.45 -9.38 -14.57
N GLN A 314 -18.69 -10.40 -14.94
CA GLN A 314 -18.18 -11.40 -14.01
C GLN A 314 -17.30 -10.76 -12.92
N ILE A 315 -16.37 -9.87 -13.30
CA ILE A 315 -15.51 -9.18 -12.34
C ILE A 315 -16.34 -8.29 -11.40
N ARG A 316 -17.36 -7.59 -11.91
CA ARG A 316 -18.26 -6.77 -11.06
C ARG A 316 -18.99 -7.62 -10.03
N GLU A 317 -19.56 -8.73 -10.45
CA GLU A 317 -20.30 -9.63 -9.55
C GLU A 317 -19.35 -10.20 -8.47
N LEU A 318 -18.17 -10.72 -8.86
CA LEU A 318 -17.19 -11.29 -7.93
C LEU A 318 -16.63 -10.26 -6.94
N LEU A 319 -16.33 -9.03 -7.40
CA LEU A 319 -15.88 -7.98 -6.51
C LEU A 319 -17.00 -7.52 -5.55
N ALA A 320 -18.23 -7.40 -6.03
CA ALA A 320 -19.37 -7.03 -5.19
C ALA A 320 -19.63 -8.11 -4.11
N GLU A 321 -19.56 -9.38 -4.47
CA GLU A 321 -19.71 -10.51 -3.54
C GLU A 321 -18.57 -10.56 -2.51
N SER A 322 -17.31 -10.49 -2.95
CA SER A 322 -16.13 -10.50 -2.09
C SER A 322 -16.12 -9.33 -1.10
N LEU A 323 -16.66 -8.19 -1.50
CA LEU A 323 -16.71 -6.96 -0.70
C LEU A 323 -18.06 -6.74 0.02
N ALA A 324 -19.01 -7.66 -0.06
CA ALA A 324 -20.28 -7.57 0.66
C ALA A 324 -20.10 -7.62 2.19
N ASN A 325 -19.13 -8.40 2.67
CA ASN A 325 -18.79 -8.53 4.08
C ASN A 325 -17.29 -8.27 4.29
N PRO A 326 -16.83 -7.02 4.16
CA PRO A 326 -15.43 -6.72 4.18
C PRO A 326 -14.82 -6.93 5.57
N ARG A 327 -13.56 -7.31 5.58
CA ARG A 327 -12.76 -7.32 6.80
C ARG A 327 -12.50 -5.88 7.22
N THR A 328 -12.92 -5.52 8.44
CA THR A 328 -12.79 -4.15 8.98
C THR A 328 -11.72 -4.03 10.06
N ARG A 329 -11.21 -5.15 10.59
CA ARG A 329 -10.19 -5.19 11.63
C ARG A 329 -8.91 -5.82 11.11
N GLY A 330 -7.78 -5.24 11.47
CA GLY A 330 -6.45 -5.73 11.07
C GLY A 330 -5.34 -4.74 11.40
N ARG A 331 -4.14 -5.10 10.98
CA ARG A 331 -2.93 -4.30 11.19
C ARG A 331 -2.67 -3.40 9.99
N ARG A 332 -3.53 -2.39 9.82
CA ARG A 332 -3.54 -1.50 8.64
C ARG A 332 -2.16 -0.98 8.27
N ALA A 333 -1.37 -0.49 9.22
CA ALA A 333 -0.04 0.04 8.95
C ALA A 333 0.92 -1.01 8.38
N GLU A 334 0.83 -2.26 8.83
CA GLU A 334 1.65 -3.37 8.33
C GLU A 334 1.20 -3.79 6.92
N GLU A 335 -0.11 -3.87 6.69
CA GLU A 335 -0.69 -4.25 5.40
C GLU A 335 -0.45 -3.18 4.33
N MET A 336 -0.56 -1.91 4.68
CA MET A 336 -0.12 -0.81 3.82
C MET A 336 1.41 -0.80 3.63
N GLY A 337 2.18 -1.31 4.59
CA GLY A 337 3.62 -1.53 4.45
C GLY A 337 3.95 -2.57 3.37
N ILE A 338 3.21 -3.68 3.33
CA ILE A 338 3.35 -4.70 2.28
C ILE A 338 2.97 -4.09 0.91
N PHE A 339 1.84 -3.38 0.85
CA PHE A 339 1.40 -2.68 -0.35
C PHE A 339 2.46 -1.70 -0.86
N SER A 340 2.94 -0.81 -0.01
CA SER A 340 3.93 0.22 -0.35
C SER A 340 5.24 -0.41 -0.86
N ARG A 341 5.72 -1.44 -0.19
CA ARG A 341 6.91 -2.19 -0.61
C ARG A 341 6.75 -2.81 -1.99
N TRP A 342 5.59 -3.37 -2.30
CA TRP A 342 5.31 -3.93 -3.62
C TRP A 342 5.09 -2.82 -4.67
N TYR A 343 4.28 -1.81 -4.37
CA TYR A 343 3.88 -0.78 -5.31
C TYR A 343 5.08 0.05 -5.81
N TYR A 344 5.97 0.43 -4.91
CA TYR A 344 7.14 1.25 -5.22
C TYR A 344 8.38 0.45 -5.62
N SER A 345 8.31 -0.87 -5.65
CA SER A 345 9.47 -1.69 -6.03
C SER A 345 9.71 -1.69 -7.54
N SER A 346 10.97 -1.83 -7.94
CA SER A 346 11.35 -2.06 -9.35
C SER A 346 10.90 -3.44 -9.88
N TRP A 347 10.58 -4.37 -8.97
CA TRP A 347 10.10 -5.73 -9.27
C TRP A 347 8.58 -5.87 -9.15
N ARG A 348 7.83 -4.75 -9.15
CA ARG A 348 6.36 -4.78 -9.18
C ARG A 348 5.86 -5.52 -10.43
N ASP A 349 5.16 -6.61 -10.19
CA ASP A 349 4.72 -7.56 -11.21
C ASP A 349 3.20 -7.53 -11.45
N GLY A 350 2.58 -6.39 -11.22
CA GLY A 350 1.14 -6.21 -11.37
C GLY A 350 0.71 -4.75 -11.46
N HIS A 351 -0.60 -4.56 -11.48
CA HIS A 351 -1.23 -3.25 -11.62
C HIS A 351 -2.07 -2.92 -10.40
N TRP A 352 -2.13 -1.64 -10.04
CA TRP A 352 -3.00 -1.11 -9.00
C TRP A 352 -4.11 -0.26 -9.62
N PHE A 353 -5.34 -0.49 -9.18
CA PHE A 353 -6.55 0.22 -9.61
C PHE A 353 -7.22 0.82 -8.37
N PRO A 354 -6.96 2.09 -8.05
CA PRO A 354 -7.63 2.76 -6.94
C PRO A 354 -9.09 3.05 -7.28
N PHE A 355 -9.92 3.13 -6.23
CA PHE A 355 -11.31 3.60 -6.33
C PHE A 355 -11.73 4.27 -5.02
N GLU A 356 -12.65 5.22 -5.09
CA GLU A 356 -13.33 5.78 -3.92
C GLU A 356 -14.52 4.89 -3.55
N ARG A 357 -15.37 4.58 -4.52
CA ARG A 357 -16.46 3.60 -4.44
C ARG A 357 -16.26 2.54 -5.50
N LEU A 358 -16.73 1.33 -5.26
CA LEU A 358 -16.57 0.21 -6.19
C LEU A 358 -17.14 0.53 -7.60
N THR A 359 -18.16 1.40 -7.66
CA THR A 359 -18.72 1.91 -8.92
C THR A 359 -17.74 2.74 -9.75
N ASP A 360 -16.76 3.37 -9.09
CA ASP A 360 -15.80 4.29 -9.71
C ASP A 360 -14.56 3.53 -10.25
N LEU A 361 -14.48 2.22 -9.99
CA LEU A 361 -13.40 1.37 -10.49
C LEU A 361 -13.37 1.37 -12.03
N ASN A 362 -12.20 1.61 -12.61
CA ASN A 362 -12.03 1.60 -14.06
C ASN A 362 -12.03 0.15 -14.61
N TYR A 363 -13.21 -0.44 -14.71
CA TYR A 363 -13.38 -1.82 -15.17
C TYR A 363 -12.85 -2.06 -16.58
N ARG A 364 -13.00 -1.09 -17.51
CA ARG A 364 -12.46 -1.21 -18.87
C ARG A 364 -10.94 -1.36 -18.87
N ARG A 365 -10.26 -0.58 -18.05
CA ARG A 365 -8.80 -0.68 -17.91
C ARG A 365 -8.40 -1.98 -17.22
N LEU A 366 -9.14 -2.42 -16.20
CA LEU A 366 -8.92 -3.67 -15.49
C LEU A 366 -9.05 -4.87 -16.45
N VAL A 367 -10.15 -4.98 -17.20
CA VAL A 367 -10.36 -6.04 -18.20
C VAL A 367 -9.25 -6.06 -19.25
N ARG A 368 -8.84 -4.88 -19.77
CA ARG A 368 -7.74 -4.79 -20.73
C ARG A 368 -6.43 -5.34 -20.17
N GLN A 369 -6.13 -5.06 -18.90
CA GLN A 369 -4.91 -5.57 -18.27
C GLN A 369 -5.01 -7.08 -18.01
N ILE A 370 -6.17 -7.60 -17.62
CA ILE A 370 -6.38 -9.06 -17.50
C ILE A 370 -6.12 -9.73 -18.85
N SER A 371 -6.69 -9.22 -19.93
CA SER A 371 -6.46 -9.77 -21.28
C SER A 371 -5.00 -9.69 -21.71
N SER A 372 -4.22 -8.72 -21.22
CA SER A 372 -2.78 -8.64 -21.51
C SER A 372 -1.98 -9.75 -20.81
N PHE A 373 -2.42 -10.21 -19.64
CA PHE A 373 -1.77 -11.33 -18.92
C PHE A 373 -2.07 -12.70 -19.55
N GLN A 374 -3.16 -12.81 -20.33
CA GLN A 374 -3.51 -14.04 -21.04
C GLN A 374 -2.64 -14.29 -22.28
N LYS A 375 -2.00 -13.25 -22.81
CA LYS A 375 -1.09 -13.42 -23.95
C LYS A 375 0.21 -14.05 -23.46
N PRO A 376 0.69 -15.15 -24.12
CA PRO A 376 2.00 -15.71 -23.78
C PRO A 376 3.06 -14.63 -23.94
N GLN A 377 3.95 -14.47 -22.93
CA GLN A 377 5.13 -13.66 -23.09
C GLN A 377 5.96 -14.28 -24.22
N GLN A 378 6.07 -13.57 -25.33
CA GLN A 378 7.10 -13.90 -26.31
C GLN A 378 8.45 -13.75 -25.60
N SER A 379 9.13 -14.89 -25.41
CA SER A 379 10.47 -14.93 -24.83
C SER A 379 11.39 -14.11 -25.73
N VAL A 380 11.93 -13.02 -25.20
CA VAL A 380 13.03 -12.27 -25.79
C VAL A 380 14.33 -12.90 -25.33
#